data_a8deb9bc805d81dae6d48072c6173dd1
#
_entry.id   a8deb9bc805d81dae6d48072c6173dd1
#
_cell.length_a   1.000
_cell.length_b   1.000
_cell.length_c   1.000
_cell.angle_alpha   90.00
_cell.angle_beta   90.00
_cell.angle_gamma   90.00
#
_symmetry.space_group_name_H-M   'P 1'
#
loop_
_entity.id
_entity.type
_entity.pdbx_description
1 polymer ?
#
loop_
_entity_poly.entity_id
_entity_poly.type
_entity_poly.pdbx_seq_one_letter_code
_entity_poly.pdbx_strand_id
1 'polypeptide(L)'
;TFEVLDRRRPTDAPVAEIAAIDKMTAEELFPHAEVFAEEGIRLPYRLHKPAVCAEKTRYPLVLFLHGAGACGTNNVRQLAHGVMPICRYAMKHGDAFIVAPQCPEGKKWVDVDWSAPTMERPNAPSEQMQAVMSLLKLLKGSYPIDGSRIYVTGLSMGGFGTWDIVPRMPGFFAAMMPICGGVDETTADLYKKDGRAPG
;
A
#
# COMPACT_ATOMS: atom_id res chain seq x y z
N THR A 1 24.96 -12.05 -13.99
CA THR A 1 24.08 -13.14 -13.51
C THR A 1 23.58 -12.68 -12.15
N PHE A 2 22.33 -12.21 -12.09
CA PHE A 2 21.69 -11.89 -10.81
C PHE A 2 21.23 -13.20 -10.19
N GLU A 3 21.85 -13.60 -9.10
CA GLU A 3 21.34 -14.68 -8.28
C GLU A 3 20.18 -14.12 -7.47
N VAL A 4 18.95 -14.42 -7.91
CA VAL A 4 17.77 -14.18 -7.09
C VAL A 4 17.84 -15.16 -5.92
N LEU A 5 18.31 -14.68 -4.79
CA LEU A 5 18.25 -15.44 -3.54
C LEU A 5 16.78 -15.61 -3.16
N ASP A 6 16.16 -16.66 -3.67
CA ASP A 6 14.85 -17.12 -3.28
C ASP A 6 14.90 -17.64 -1.83
N ARG A 7 14.76 -16.72 -0.89
CA ARG A 7 14.62 -17.05 0.54
C ARG A 7 13.17 -17.39 0.91
N ARG A 8 12.38 -17.88 -0.05
CA ARG A 8 11.06 -18.40 0.27
C ARG A 8 11.26 -19.62 1.17
N ARG A 9 10.81 -19.54 2.41
CA ARG A 9 10.48 -20.77 3.13
C ARG A 9 9.33 -21.40 2.38
N PRO A 10 9.41 -22.67 1.98
CA PRO A 10 8.23 -23.37 1.50
C PRO A 10 7.16 -23.20 2.59
N THR A 11 5.99 -22.72 2.22
CA THR A 11 4.87 -22.76 3.14
C THR A 11 4.46 -24.22 3.23
N ASP A 12 4.65 -24.84 4.38
CA ASP A 12 4.14 -26.19 4.68
C ASP A 12 2.61 -26.22 4.82
N ALA A 13 1.94 -25.16 4.32
CA ALA A 13 0.49 -25.08 4.35
C ALA A 13 -0.11 -26.19 3.47
N PRO A 14 -1.07 -26.97 3.98
CA PRO A 14 -1.73 -28.02 3.22
C PRO A 14 -2.33 -27.46 1.93
N VAL A 15 -2.24 -28.20 0.83
CA VAL A 15 -2.80 -27.80 -0.50
C VAL A 15 -4.26 -27.37 -0.40
N ALA A 16 -5.04 -28.00 0.49
CA ALA A 16 -6.43 -27.63 0.75
C ALA A 16 -6.59 -26.24 1.34
N GLU A 17 -5.68 -25.79 2.22
CA GLU A 17 -5.68 -24.45 2.81
C GLU A 17 -5.34 -23.38 1.77
N ILE A 18 -4.36 -23.65 0.92
CA ILE A 18 -4.01 -22.79 -0.22
C ILE A 18 -5.21 -22.61 -1.15
N ALA A 19 -5.90 -23.70 -1.48
CA ALA A 19 -7.09 -23.66 -2.34
C ALA A 19 -8.27 -22.91 -1.71
N ALA A 20 -8.38 -22.93 -0.38
CA ALA A 20 -9.38 -22.15 0.35
C ALA A 20 -9.10 -20.64 0.26
N ILE A 21 -7.85 -20.22 0.44
CA ILE A 21 -7.44 -18.82 0.30
C ILE A 21 -7.80 -18.25 -1.09
N ASP A 22 -7.65 -19.05 -2.14
CA ASP A 22 -7.95 -18.61 -3.51
C ASP A 22 -9.43 -18.32 -3.75
N LYS A 23 -10.32 -18.90 -2.95
CA LYS A 23 -11.78 -18.73 -3.04
C LYS A 23 -12.33 -17.64 -2.13
N MET A 24 -11.52 -17.09 -1.23
CA MET A 24 -11.99 -16.06 -0.28
C MET A 24 -12.48 -14.82 -1.02
N THR A 25 -13.60 -14.29 -0.54
CA THR A 25 -14.19 -13.01 -0.99
C THR A 25 -13.36 -11.82 -0.53
N ALA A 26 -13.68 -10.63 -1.03
CA ALA A 26 -13.05 -9.40 -0.60
C ALA A 26 -13.28 -9.10 0.89
N GLU A 27 -14.49 -9.38 1.39
CA GLU A 27 -14.88 -9.20 2.79
C GLU A 27 -14.14 -10.16 3.72
N GLU A 28 -13.93 -11.40 3.30
CA GLU A 28 -13.16 -12.40 4.05
C GLU A 28 -11.67 -12.07 4.09
N LEU A 29 -11.12 -11.55 2.99
CA LEU A 29 -9.72 -11.10 2.94
C LEU A 29 -9.49 -9.82 3.73
N PHE A 30 -10.45 -8.89 3.75
CA PHE A 30 -10.38 -7.60 4.41
C PHE A 30 -11.55 -7.36 5.36
N PRO A 31 -11.65 -8.13 6.45
CA PRO A 31 -12.81 -8.07 7.35
C PRO A 31 -12.91 -6.75 8.14
N HIS A 32 -11.79 -6.05 8.33
CA HIS A 32 -11.78 -4.81 9.11
C HIS A 32 -12.06 -3.60 8.21
N ALA A 33 -13.29 -3.07 8.32
CA ALA A 33 -13.74 -1.83 7.69
C ALA A 33 -13.69 -0.70 8.71
N GLU A 34 -12.74 0.21 8.57
CA GLU A 34 -12.46 1.26 9.53
C GLU A 34 -12.45 2.63 8.86
N VAL A 35 -12.44 3.70 9.66
CA VAL A 35 -12.31 5.08 9.19
C VAL A 35 -11.24 5.77 10.02
N PHE A 36 -10.17 6.20 9.37
CA PHE A 36 -9.20 7.10 9.97
C PHE A 36 -9.77 8.53 9.95
N ALA A 37 -9.68 9.25 11.06
CA ALA A 37 -10.15 10.62 11.15
C ALA A 37 -9.10 11.48 11.86
N GLU A 38 -8.67 12.55 11.19
CA GLU A 38 -7.69 13.51 11.70
C GLU A 38 -7.98 14.88 11.09
N GLU A 39 -7.99 15.92 11.89
CA GLU A 39 -8.14 17.33 11.44
C GLU A 39 -9.30 17.58 10.48
N GLY A 40 -10.44 16.90 10.68
CA GLY A 40 -11.63 17.02 9.82
C GLY A 40 -11.62 16.14 8.57
N ILE A 41 -10.49 15.51 8.25
CA ILE A 41 -10.40 14.54 7.14
C ILE A 41 -10.90 13.19 7.64
N ARG A 42 -11.72 12.53 6.82
CA ARG A 42 -12.18 11.17 7.05
C ARG A 42 -11.73 10.28 5.89
N LEU A 43 -10.91 9.28 6.20
CA LEU A 43 -10.36 8.35 5.22
C LEU A 43 -10.84 6.93 5.55
N PRO A 44 -11.85 6.39 4.84
CA PRO A 44 -12.23 4.99 4.95
C PRO A 44 -11.05 4.10 4.54
N TYR A 45 -10.85 2.99 5.23
CA TYR A 45 -9.86 2.00 4.83
C TYR A 45 -10.27 0.58 5.18
N ARG A 46 -9.78 -0.37 4.43
CA ARG A 46 -9.86 -1.79 4.74
C ARG A 46 -8.50 -2.29 5.22
N LEU A 47 -8.54 -3.15 6.20
CA LEU A 47 -7.32 -3.73 6.78
C LEU A 47 -7.43 -5.26 6.83
N HIS A 48 -6.45 -5.91 6.21
CA HIS A 48 -6.13 -7.30 6.46
C HIS A 48 -5.11 -7.39 7.58
N LYS A 49 -5.31 -8.31 8.49
CA LYS A 49 -4.39 -8.59 9.60
C LYS A 49 -4.02 -10.08 9.57
N PRO A 50 -2.78 -10.46 9.87
CA PRO A 50 -2.43 -11.86 10.05
C PRO A 50 -3.39 -12.54 11.02
N ALA A 51 -3.86 -13.75 10.66
CA ALA A 51 -4.84 -14.50 11.45
C ALA A 51 -4.34 -14.79 12.86
N VAL A 52 -3.04 -15.00 13.01
CA VAL A 52 -2.37 -15.21 14.30
C VAL A 52 -1.16 -14.27 14.37
N CYS A 53 -1.23 -13.30 15.26
CA CYS A 53 -0.06 -12.49 15.60
C CYS A 53 0.72 -13.20 16.71
N ALA A 54 1.69 -14.03 16.33
CA ALA A 54 2.53 -14.74 17.29
C ALA A 54 3.36 -13.77 18.13
N GLU A 55 3.53 -14.06 19.41
CA GLU A 55 4.37 -13.27 20.30
C GLU A 55 5.80 -13.12 19.73
N LYS A 56 6.34 -11.92 19.78
CA LYS A 56 7.68 -11.57 19.29
C LYS A 56 7.84 -11.65 17.74
N THR A 57 6.80 -11.99 16.98
CA THR A 57 6.84 -11.94 15.52
C THR A 57 6.41 -10.57 15.02
N ARG A 58 7.18 -10.03 14.06
CA ARG A 58 6.82 -8.80 13.36
C ARG A 58 6.53 -9.12 11.90
N TYR A 59 5.48 -8.49 11.37
CA TYR A 59 4.94 -8.78 10.05
C TYR A 59 5.20 -7.62 9.07
N PRO A 60 5.33 -7.89 7.77
CA PRO A 60 5.34 -6.84 6.76
C PRO A 60 4.05 -6.00 6.80
N LEU A 61 4.14 -4.76 6.32
CA LEU A 61 2.98 -3.93 5.99
C LEU A 61 3.01 -3.60 4.51
N VAL A 62 1.88 -3.77 3.83
CA VAL A 62 1.70 -3.33 2.45
C VAL A 62 0.61 -2.25 2.39
N LEU A 63 0.96 -1.08 1.89
CA LEU A 63 -0.01 -0.05 1.49
C LEU A 63 -0.41 -0.29 0.03
N PHE A 64 -1.71 -0.36 -0.23
CA PHE A 64 -2.27 -0.40 -1.57
C PHE A 64 -3.10 0.84 -1.87
N LEU A 65 -2.72 1.60 -2.90
CA LEU A 65 -3.45 2.78 -3.38
C LEU A 65 -4.21 2.44 -4.65
N HIS A 66 -5.55 2.56 -4.61
CA HIS A 66 -6.42 2.22 -5.74
C HIS A 66 -6.40 3.27 -6.86
N GLY A 67 -6.90 2.90 -8.04
CA GLY A 67 -7.10 3.79 -9.17
C GLY A 67 -8.37 4.65 -9.05
N ALA A 68 -8.51 5.67 -9.92
CA ALA A 68 -9.59 6.65 -9.85
C ALA A 68 -11.00 6.05 -9.86
N GLY A 69 -11.22 4.95 -10.56
CA GLY A 69 -12.54 4.28 -10.64
C GLY A 69 -13.04 3.69 -9.32
N ALA A 70 -12.21 3.63 -8.28
CA ALA A 70 -12.56 3.10 -6.96
C ALA A 70 -12.77 4.19 -5.90
N CYS A 71 -12.73 5.48 -6.29
CA CYS A 71 -13.04 6.59 -5.39
C CYS A 71 -14.46 6.47 -4.81
N GLY A 72 -14.63 6.95 -3.60
CA GLY A 72 -15.90 6.90 -2.88
C GLY A 72 -15.73 6.90 -1.37
N THR A 73 -16.83 6.60 -0.68
CA THR A 73 -16.87 6.55 0.79
C THR A 73 -17.51 5.25 1.31
N ASN A 74 -17.81 4.31 0.41
CA ASN A 74 -18.49 3.06 0.76
C ASN A 74 -17.56 2.02 1.41
N ASN A 75 -16.26 2.28 1.42
CA ASN A 75 -15.22 1.39 1.98
C ASN A 75 -15.22 -0.04 1.37
N VAL A 76 -15.57 -0.16 0.08
CA VAL A 76 -15.64 -1.44 -0.65
C VAL A 76 -14.95 -1.36 -2.00
N ARG A 77 -15.15 -0.29 -2.80
CA ARG A 77 -14.66 -0.20 -4.18
C ARG A 77 -13.15 -0.34 -4.31
N GLN A 78 -12.38 0.12 -3.32
CA GLN A 78 -10.92 0.00 -3.32
C GLN A 78 -10.40 -1.44 -3.33
N LEU A 79 -11.26 -2.41 -3.01
CA LEU A 79 -10.90 -3.83 -3.04
C LEU A 79 -11.07 -4.48 -4.43
N ALA A 80 -11.74 -3.80 -5.37
CA ALA A 80 -12.13 -4.38 -6.65
C ALA A 80 -10.93 -4.78 -7.55
N HIS A 81 -9.82 -4.04 -7.48
CA HIS A 81 -8.70 -4.22 -8.43
C HIS A 81 -7.35 -4.22 -7.73
N GLY A 82 -6.61 -5.31 -7.89
CA GLY A 82 -5.18 -5.41 -7.54
C GLY A 82 -4.86 -5.85 -6.12
N VAL A 83 -5.61 -5.44 -5.10
CA VAL A 83 -5.25 -5.72 -3.70
C VAL A 83 -5.53 -7.16 -3.26
N MET A 84 -6.57 -7.80 -3.78
CA MET A 84 -6.90 -9.19 -3.40
C MET A 84 -5.83 -10.20 -3.77
N PRO A 85 -5.25 -10.19 -4.98
CA PRO A 85 -4.10 -11.04 -5.31
C PRO A 85 -2.90 -10.85 -4.38
N ILE A 86 -2.62 -9.60 -3.98
CA ILE A 86 -1.55 -9.29 -3.02
C ILE A 86 -1.85 -9.95 -1.67
N CYS A 87 -3.08 -9.81 -1.19
CA CYS A 87 -3.51 -10.41 0.08
C CYS A 87 -3.41 -11.95 0.05
N ARG A 88 -3.95 -12.58 -0.99
CA ARG A 88 -3.84 -14.04 -1.16
C ARG A 88 -2.40 -14.52 -1.22
N TYR A 89 -1.53 -13.79 -1.91
CA TYR A 89 -0.11 -14.09 -1.95
C TYR A 89 0.52 -14.00 -0.55
N ALA A 90 0.27 -12.92 0.18
CA ALA A 90 0.79 -12.72 1.53
C ALA A 90 0.36 -13.86 2.47
N MET A 91 -0.93 -14.19 2.50
CA MET A 91 -1.46 -15.29 3.33
C MET A 91 -0.78 -16.64 3.05
N LYS A 92 -0.41 -16.91 1.79
CA LYS A 92 0.28 -18.14 1.39
C LYS A 92 1.78 -18.15 1.72
N HIS A 93 2.37 -16.97 2.02
CA HIS A 93 3.83 -16.81 2.14
C HIS A 93 4.27 -16.14 3.45
N GLY A 94 3.56 -16.38 4.54
CA GLY A 94 3.94 -15.93 5.88
C GLY A 94 3.15 -14.74 6.40
N ASP A 95 2.10 -14.32 5.65
CA ASP A 95 1.14 -13.29 5.97
C ASP A 95 1.73 -11.87 6.13
N ALA A 96 0.88 -10.86 6.09
CA ALA A 96 1.26 -9.45 6.22
C ALA A 96 0.05 -8.62 6.68
N PHE A 97 0.29 -7.47 7.27
CA PHE A 97 -0.72 -6.42 7.32
C PHE A 97 -0.87 -5.80 5.93
N ILE A 98 -2.12 -5.61 5.46
CA ILE A 98 -2.37 -4.94 4.18
C ILE A 98 -3.44 -3.89 4.42
N VAL A 99 -3.12 -2.64 4.12
CA VAL A 99 -4.03 -1.51 4.26
C VAL A 99 -4.40 -0.96 2.89
N ALA A 100 -5.71 -0.84 2.64
CA ALA A 100 -6.29 -0.30 1.42
C ALA A 100 -7.21 0.88 1.76
N PRO A 101 -6.70 2.12 1.82
CA PRO A 101 -7.53 3.30 2.03
C PRO A 101 -8.36 3.59 0.77
N GLN A 102 -9.50 4.27 0.96
CA GLN A 102 -10.37 4.72 -0.12
C GLN A 102 -10.33 6.25 -0.24
N CYS A 103 -9.85 6.73 -1.38
CA CYS A 103 -9.87 8.14 -1.71
C CYS A 103 -11.32 8.58 -1.96
N PRO A 104 -11.79 9.69 -1.37
CA PRO A 104 -13.13 10.20 -1.61
C PRO A 104 -13.39 10.57 -3.07
N GLU A 105 -14.65 10.57 -3.46
CA GLU A 105 -15.06 10.99 -4.80
C GLU A 105 -14.66 12.44 -5.09
N GLY A 106 -14.19 12.71 -6.29
CA GLY A 106 -13.69 14.03 -6.69
C GLY A 106 -12.32 14.42 -6.11
N LYS A 107 -11.71 13.57 -5.29
CA LYS A 107 -10.37 13.77 -4.73
C LYS A 107 -9.34 12.87 -5.41
N LYS A 108 -8.05 13.17 -5.19
CA LYS A 108 -6.92 12.44 -5.77
C LYS A 108 -5.91 12.10 -4.68
N TRP A 109 -5.08 11.07 -4.89
CA TRP A 109 -3.91 10.83 -4.05
C TRP A 109 -2.86 11.91 -4.20
N VAL A 110 -2.75 12.47 -5.41
CA VAL A 110 -1.84 13.58 -5.75
C VAL A 110 -2.60 14.58 -6.59
N ASP A 111 -2.53 15.86 -6.23
CA ASP A 111 -3.24 16.94 -6.91
C ASP A 111 -2.46 17.38 -8.18
N VAL A 112 -2.47 16.51 -9.19
CA VAL A 112 -1.82 16.72 -10.50
C VAL A 112 -2.81 16.55 -11.65
N ASP A 113 -2.53 17.16 -12.78
CA ASP A 113 -3.23 16.90 -14.03
C ASP A 113 -2.58 15.70 -14.74
N TRP A 114 -3.28 14.57 -14.77
CA TRP A 114 -2.79 13.35 -15.43
C TRP A 114 -2.77 13.42 -16.95
N SER A 115 -3.44 14.42 -17.53
CA SER A 115 -3.49 14.66 -18.99
C SER A 115 -2.38 15.56 -19.49
N ALA A 116 -1.68 16.24 -18.56
CA ALA A 116 -0.57 17.12 -18.93
C ALA A 116 0.61 16.33 -19.50
N PRO A 117 1.31 16.86 -20.49
CA PRO A 117 2.48 16.19 -21.08
C PRO A 117 3.66 16.07 -20.10
N THR A 118 3.71 16.96 -19.12
CA THR A 118 4.70 16.95 -18.03
C THR A 118 3.99 17.09 -16.70
N MET A 119 4.55 16.52 -15.67
CA MET A 119 4.00 16.57 -14.33
C MET A 119 5.01 17.19 -13.39
N GLU A 120 4.57 18.21 -12.66
CA GLU A 120 5.32 18.79 -11.55
C GLU A 120 4.78 18.23 -10.23
N ARG A 121 5.66 17.73 -9.39
CA ARG A 121 5.29 17.20 -8.08
C ARG A 121 4.85 18.34 -7.15
N PRO A 122 3.64 18.30 -6.56
CA PRO A 122 3.22 19.31 -5.61
C PRO A 122 4.13 19.35 -4.38
N ASN A 123 4.44 20.55 -3.90
CA ASN A 123 5.26 20.76 -2.71
C ASN A 123 4.61 20.14 -1.45
N ALA A 124 3.31 20.35 -1.29
CA ALA A 124 2.53 19.74 -0.21
C ALA A 124 1.81 18.47 -0.67
N PRO A 125 1.60 17.48 0.21
CA PRO A 125 0.73 16.35 -0.08
C PRO A 125 -0.72 16.82 -0.22
N SER A 126 -1.55 16.05 -0.95
CA SER A 126 -3.00 16.21 -0.88
C SER A 126 -3.49 15.89 0.54
N GLU A 127 -4.67 16.38 0.91
CA GLU A 127 -5.30 16.05 2.20
C GLU A 127 -5.41 14.53 2.41
N GLN A 128 -5.78 13.79 1.35
CA GLN A 128 -5.91 12.34 1.39
C GLN A 128 -4.56 11.66 1.60
N MET A 129 -3.52 12.14 0.95
CA MET A 129 -2.17 11.61 1.12
C MET A 129 -1.64 11.92 2.52
N GLN A 130 -1.92 13.12 3.06
CA GLN A 130 -1.59 13.46 4.44
C GLN A 130 -2.24 12.47 5.42
N ALA A 131 -3.52 12.18 5.25
CA ALA A 131 -4.24 11.21 6.07
C ALA A 131 -3.67 9.78 5.94
N VAL A 132 -3.27 9.36 4.73
CA VAL A 132 -2.58 8.07 4.52
C VAL A 132 -1.26 8.01 5.29
N MET A 133 -0.46 9.07 5.25
CA MET A 133 0.81 9.12 5.97
C MET A 133 0.62 9.03 7.49
N SER A 134 -0.39 9.71 8.04
CA SER A 134 -0.76 9.64 9.46
C SER A 134 -1.30 8.25 9.82
N LEU A 135 -2.16 7.66 8.99
CA LEU A 135 -2.67 6.29 9.17
C LEU A 135 -1.53 5.26 9.22
N LEU A 136 -0.54 5.35 8.34
CA LEU A 136 0.60 4.43 8.35
C LEU A 136 1.41 4.53 9.64
N LYS A 137 1.61 5.74 10.17
CA LYS A 137 2.30 5.94 11.46
C LYS A 137 1.50 5.32 12.61
N LEU A 138 0.18 5.52 12.60
CA LEU A 138 -0.73 4.91 13.59
C LEU A 138 -0.65 3.39 13.55
N LEU A 139 -0.79 2.78 12.37
CA LEU A 139 -0.74 1.33 12.21
C LEU A 139 0.61 0.75 12.67
N LYS A 140 1.72 1.39 12.28
CA LYS A 140 3.07 0.98 12.71
C LYS A 140 3.24 1.02 14.23
N GLY A 141 2.60 1.97 14.92
CA GLY A 141 2.64 2.07 16.38
C GLY A 141 1.69 1.12 17.10
N SER A 142 0.58 0.71 16.43
CA SER A 142 -0.50 -0.07 17.05
C SER A 142 -0.37 -1.57 16.83
N TYR A 143 0.37 -2.01 15.81
CA TYR A 143 0.48 -3.42 15.43
C TYR A 143 1.96 -3.88 15.39
N PRO A 144 2.23 -5.19 15.49
CA PRO A 144 3.58 -5.75 15.42
C PRO A 144 4.14 -5.72 13.99
N ILE A 145 4.23 -4.52 13.41
CA ILE A 145 4.76 -4.29 12.07
C ILE A 145 6.28 -4.21 12.12
N ASP A 146 6.93 -4.89 11.17
CA ASP A 146 8.35 -4.79 10.95
C ASP A 146 8.66 -3.51 10.17
N GLY A 147 9.27 -2.55 10.83
CA GLY A 147 9.62 -1.25 10.22
C GLY A 147 10.60 -1.33 9.06
N SER A 148 11.31 -2.46 8.89
CA SER A 148 12.20 -2.72 7.76
C SER A 148 11.52 -3.40 6.57
N ARG A 149 10.24 -3.77 6.70
CA ARG A 149 9.44 -4.47 5.68
C ARG A 149 8.12 -3.78 5.43
N ILE A 150 8.15 -2.49 5.16
CA ILE A 150 6.97 -1.70 4.78
C ILE A 150 7.06 -1.41 3.28
N TYR A 151 6.00 -1.75 2.55
CA TYR A 151 5.93 -1.67 1.10
C TYR A 151 4.77 -0.82 0.66
N VAL A 152 4.88 -0.18 -0.50
CA VAL A 152 3.79 0.55 -1.13
C VAL A 152 3.64 0.17 -2.59
N THR A 153 2.40 0.01 -3.02
CA THR A 153 2.03 -0.18 -4.41
C THR A 153 0.70 0.49 -4.70
N GLY A 154 0.43 0.77 -5.97
CA GLY A 154 -0.83 1.36 -6.38
C GLY A 154 -0.99 1.38 -7.88
N LEU A 155 -2.24 1.40 -8.34
CA LEU A 155 -2.62 1.31 -9.74
C LEU A 155 -3.12 2.66 -10.26
N SER A 156 -2.65 3.11 -11.43
CA SER A 156 -3.12 4.33 -12.11
C SER A 156 -3.00 5.55 -11.18
N MET A 157 -4.09 6.19 -10.77
CA MET A 157 -4.08 7.24 -9.73
C MET A 157 -3.28 6.81 -8.48
N GLY A 158 -3.38 5.54 -8.08
CA GLY A 158 -2.58 4.97 -6.99
C GLY A 158 -1.10 4.80 -7.34
N GLY A 159 -0.77 4.64 -8.61
CA GLY A 159 0.60 4.65 -9.11
C GLY A 159 1.25 6.03 -8.92
N PHE A 160 0.53 7.12 -9.25
CA PHE A 160 0.96 8.49 -8.93
C PHE A 160 1.14 8.67 -7.41
N GLY A 161 0.19 8.19 -6.61
CA GLY A 161 0.29 8.22 -5.15
C GLY A 161 1.49 7.44 -4.61
N THR A 162 1.83 6.33 -5.24
CA THR A 162 3.01 5.51 -4.88
C THR A 162 4.31 6.29 -5.12
N TRP A 163 4.43 6.97 -6.26
CA TRP A 163 5.56 7.85 -6.53
C TRP A 163 5.63 9.03 -5.55
N ASP A 164 4.50 9.62 -5.20
CA ASP A 164 4.46 10.82 -4.36
C ASP A 164 4.78 10.54 -2.88
N ILE A 165 4.28 9.43 -2.31
CA ILE A 165 4.40 9.14 -0.88
C ILE A 165 5.83 8.79 -0.46
N VAL A 166 6.60 8.11 -1.33
CA VAL A 166 7.94 7.62 -0.96
C VAL A 166 8.90 8.74 -0.59
N PRO A 167 9.07 9.80 -1.39
CA PRO A 167 9.95 10.90 -1.01
C PRO A 167 9.38 11.79 0.10
N ARG A 168 8.06 11.69 0.42
CA ARG A 168 7.48 12.38 1.60
C ARG A 168 7.76 11.67 2.92
N MET A 169 8.10 10.38 2.86
CA MET A 169 8.43 9.57 4.04
C MET A 169 9.80 8.87 3.87
N PRO A 170 10.90 9.64 3.86
CA PRO A 170 12.24 9.08 3.65
C PRO A 170 12.56 7.97 4.65
N GLY A 171 13.06 6.83 4.16
CA GLY A 171 13.42 5.68 5.00
C GLY A 171 12.25 4.90 5.61
N PHE A 172 10.99 5.26 5.27
CA PHE A 172 9.82 4.55 5.79
C PHE A 172 9.51 3.27 5.00
N PHE A 173 9.68 3.30 3.68
CA PHE A 173 9.40 2.17 2.79
C PHE A 173 10.66 1.40 2.42
N ALA A 174 10.59 0.07 2.48
CA ALA A 174 11.64 -0.84 2.03
C ALA A 174 11.66 -0.95 0.49
N ALA A 175 10.50 -0.93 -0.14
CA ALA A 175 10.35 -0.92 -1.59
C ALA A 175 9.01 -0.34 -2.02
N MET A 176 8.93 0.06 -3.30
CA MET A 176 7.70 0.53 -3.95
C MET A 176 7.50 -0.14 -5.30
N MET A 177 6.24 -0.27 -5.71
CA MET A 177 5.86 -0.79 -7.03
C MET A 177 4.70 0.05 -7.59
N PRO A 178 4.97 1.19 -8.25
CA PRO A 178 3.95 1.96 -8.94
C PRO A 178 3.51 1.25 -10.22
N ILE A 179 2.21 1.18 -10.47
CA ILE A 179 1.63 0.54 -11.66
C ILE A 179 0.87 1.60 -12.45
N CYS A 180 1.28 1.86 -13.69
CA CYS A 180 0.65 2.83 -14.60
C CYS A 180 0.52 4.25 -14.02
N GLY A 181 1.45 4.70 -13.20
CA GLY A 181 1.51 6.03 -12.62
C GLY A 181 2.66 6.85 -13.20
N GLY A 182 2.49 8.17 -13.25
CA GLY A 182 3.53 9.10 -13.64
C GLY A 182 4.30 9.68 -12.44
N VAL A 183 5.46 10.22 -12.72
CA VAL A 183 6.33 10.89 -11.77
C VAL A 183 6.93 12.15 -12.38
N ASP A 184 7.24 13.12 -11.57
CA ASP A 184 8.07 14.25 -11.96
C ASP A 184 9.52 13.81 -12.13
N GLU A 185 9.98 13.73 -13.37
CA GLU A 185 11.31 13.23 -13.72
C GLU A 185 12.44 14.07 -13.10
N THR A 186 12.20 15.34 -12.80
CA THR A 186 13.18 16.23 -12.17
C THR A 186 13.45 15.87 -10.70
N THR A 187 12.59 15.04 -10.11
CA THR A 187 12.68 14.59 -8.70
C THR A 187 13.37 13.23 -8.53
N ALA A 188 14.02 12.70 -9.56
CA ALA A 188 14.67 11.38 -9.52
C ALA A 188 15.63 11.20 -8.32
N ASP A 189 16.30 12.26 -7.91
CA ASP A 189 17.22 12.22 -6.75
C ASP A 189 16.54 11.95 -5.41
N LEU A 190 15.25 12.24 -5.29
CA LEU A 190 14.46 12.00 -4.08
C LEU A 190 14.25 10.50 -3.79
N TYR A 191 14.45 9.63 -4.79
CA TYR A 191 14.26 8.17 -4.70
C TYR A 191 15.57 7.43 -4.42
N LYS A 192 16.69 8.15 -4.33
CA LYS A 192 17.97 7.55 -3.96
C LYS A 192 18.00 7.28 -2.45
N LYS A 193 18.35 6.07 -2.08
CA LYS A 193 18.61 5.73 -0.69
C LYS A 193 20.07 6.09 -0.38
N ASP A 194 20.29 6.96 0.59
CA ASP A 194 21.63 7.36 1.06
C ASP A 194 22.59 7.84 -0.05
N GLY A 195 22.07 8.56 -1.05
CA GLY A 195 22.87 9.09 -2.16
C GLY A 195 23.31 8.05 -3.19
N ARG A 196 22.77 6.84 -3.14
CA ARG A 196 23.01 5.80 -4.14
C ARG A 196 21.79 5.65 -5.05
N ALA A 197 22.01 5.50 -6.35
CA ALA A 197 20.94 5.17 -7.27
C ALA A 197 20.28 3.84 -6.86
N PRO A 198 18.96 3.69 -7.01
CA PRO A 198 18.35 2.38 -6.91
C PRO A 198 19.00 1.47 -7.93
N GLY A 199 19.59 0.36 -7.44
CA GLY A 199 20.21 -0.68 -8.25
C GLY A 199 19.18 -1.50 -9.00
#